data_433c4bf720b95eb24551753e73732393
#
_entry.id   433c4bf720b95eb24551753e73732393
#
_cell.length_a   1.000
_cell.length_b   1.000
_cell.length_c   1.000
_cell.angle_alpha   90.00
_cell.angle_beta   90.00
_cell.angle_gamma   90.00
#
_symmetry.space_group_name_H-M   'P 1'
#
loop_
_entity.id
_entity.type
_entity.pdbx_description
1 polymer ?
#
loop_
_entity_poly.entity_id
_entity_poly.type
_entity_poly.pdbx_seq_one_letter_code
_entity_poly.pdbx_strand_id
1 'polypeptide(L)'
;MALALAGMLLVAPGPSALEAQQWTWPERAENLTELPADFPPERLSAVMRGFTSALGVRCSHCHVGEEGQPLSTFDFVSDANPNKDRARAMYRMLGVVNDQLDEIEPSGAERVNMWCHTCHSGKPRPQTLAEAVEERYRSGGSEAAWARFVELRDRYFGAAAYDFTAGSVDALGNGFLAREDTATAYRFFEDNVELLFETANGQVI
;
A
#
# COMPACT_ATOMS: atom_id res chain seq x y z
N MET A 1 -72.06 -25.28 -8.16
CA MET A 1 -70.79 -25.63 -7.52
C MET A 1 -69.76 -25.59 -8.62
N ALA A 2 -68.91 -24.54 -8.66
CA ALA A 2 -67.81 -24.41 -9.61
C ALA A 2 -66.51 -24.53 -8.82
N LEU A 3 -65.72 -25.55 -9.10
CA LEU A 3 -64.36 -25.73 -8.53
C LEU A 3 -63.39 -24.85 -9.34
N ALA A 4 -62.79 -23.89 -8.68
CA ALA A 4 -61.64 -23.17 -9.22
C ALA A 4 -60.38 -23.95 -8.92
N LEU A 5 -59.69 -24.43 -9.97
CA LEU A 5 -58.31 -24.96 -9.85
C LEU A 5 -57.32 -23.77 -9.80
N ALA A 6 -56.69 -23.56 -8.67
CA ALA A 6 -55.59 -22.64 -8.53
C ALA A 6 -54.29 -23.32 -9.06
N GLY A 7 -53.83 -22.87 -10.20
CA GLY A 7 -52.54 -23.27 -10.77
C GLY A 7 -51.39 -22.64 -9.97
N MET A 8 -50.62 -23.46 -9.29
CA MET A 8 -49.38 -23.07 -8.59
C MET A 8 -48.22 -23.00 -9.60
N LEU A 9 -47.85 -21.78 -10.00
CA LEU A 9 -46.67 -21.55 -10.82
C LEU A 9 -45.42 -21.84 -9.94
N LEU A 10 -44.76 -22.94 -10.25
CA LEU A 10 -43.38 -23.23 -9.73
C LEU A 10 -42.41 -22.28 -10.45
N VAL A 11 -42.01 -21.22 -9.76
CA VAL A 11 -40.88 -20.39 -10.20
C VAL A 11 -39.61 -21.21 -9.90
N ALA A 12 -38.95 -21.71 -10.95
CA ALA A 12 -37.65 -22.32 -10.83
C ALA A 12 -36.67 -21.27 -10.27
N PRO A 13 -35.85 -21.59 -9.26
CA PRO A 13 -34.80 -20.69 -8.84
C PRO A 13 -33.86 -20.48 -10.03
N GLY A 14 -33.69 -19.21 -10.43
CA GLY A 14 -32.65 -18.83 -11.38
C GLY A 14 -31.27 -19.22 -10.87
N PRO A 15 -30.27 -19.37 -11.75
CA PRO A 15 -28.92 -19.71 -11.32
C PRO A 15 -28.47 -18.70 -10.26
N SER A 16 -28.15 -19.23 -9.09
CA SER A 16 -27.60 -18.46 -8.00
C SER A 16 -26.29 -17.82 -8.49
N ALA A 17 -26.21 -16.51 -8.45
CA ALA A 17 -25.05 -15.69 -8.81
C ALA A 17 -23.90 -15.86 -7.80
N LEU A 18 -23.54 -17.08 -7.43
CA LEU A 18 -22.55 -17.44 -6.39
C LEU A 18 -21.59 -18.54 -6.83
N GLU A 19 -21.22 -18.53 -8.10
CA GLU A 19 -19.91 -19.04 -8.46
C GLU A 19 -19.05 -17.85 -8.90
N ALA A 20 -18.74 -16.95 -7.96
CA ALA A 20 -17.54 -16.14 -8.07
C ALA A 20 -16.40 -17.14 -8.19
N GLN A 21 -15.90 -17.36 -9.41
CA GLN A 21 -14.80 -18.28 -9.69
C GLN A 21 -13.68 -17.93 -8.72
N GLN A 22 -13.45 -18.81 -7.75
CA GLN A 22 -12.44 -18.63 -6.74
C GLN A 22 -11.11 -18.57 -7.48
N TRP A 23 -10.41 -17.44 -7.41
CA TRP A 23 -9.11 -17.26 -8.06
C TRP A 23 -8.15 -18.36 -7.63
N THR A 24 -7.61 -19.09 -8.58
CA THR A 24 -6.53 -20.05 -8.38
C THR A 24 -5.25 -19.55 -9.03
N TRP A 25 -4.16 -19.63 -8.32
CA TRP A 25 -2.86 -19.28 -8.88
C TRP A 25 -2.52 -20.24 -10.02
N PRO A 26 -1.99 -19.75 -11.16
CA PRO A 26 -1.64 -20.59 -12.29
C PRO A 26 -0.49 -21.53 -11.91
N GLU A 27 -0.53 -22.77 -12.37
CA GLU A 27 0.57 -23.74 -12.16
C GLU A 27 1.90 -23.23 -12.74
N ARG A 28 1.82 -22.48 -13.81
CA ARG A 28 2.94 -21.79 -14.45
C ARG A 28 2.54 -20.36 -14.78
N ALA A 29 3.21 -19.41 -14.13
CA ALA A 29 2.99 -18.00 -14.44
C ALA A 29 3.67 -17.62 -15.76
N GLU A 30 3.01 -16.75 -16.49
CA GLU A 30 3.55 -16.14 -17.70
C GLU A 30 4.19 -14.78 -17.37
N ASN A 31 5.15 -14.36 -18.23
CA ASN A 31 5.80 -13.04 -18.12
C ASN A 31 6.56 -12.78 -16.80
N LEU A 32 7.16 -13.84 -16.21
CA LEU A 32 8.14 -13.68 -15.13
C LEU A 32 9.51 -13.35 -15.75
N THR A 33 9.99 -12.11 -15.56
CA THR A 33 11.29 -11.65 -16.09
C THR A 33 12.37 -11.55 -15.02
N GLU A 34 11.98 -11.31 -13.76
CA GLU A 34 12.89 -11.13 -12.63
C GLU A 34 12.79 -12.27 -11.60
N LEU A 35 11.68 -12.97 -11.60
CA LEU A 35 11.47 -14.16 -10.78
C LEU A 35 11.75 -15.40 -11.63
N PRO A 36 12.20 -16.53 -11.04
CA PRO A 36 12.42 -17.77 -11.77
C PRO A 36 11.16 -18.19 -12.55
N ALA A 37 11.35 -18.63 -13.82
CA ALA A 37 10.24 -19.00 -14.70
C ALA A 37 9.46 -20.23 -14.20
N ASP A 38 10.08 -21.05 -13.35
CA ASP A 38 9.53 -22.25 -12.70
C ASP A 38 9.07 -22.00 -11.26
N PHE A 39 8.83 -20.71 -10.92
CA PHE A 39 8.45 -20.33 -9.55
C PHE A 39 7.12 -20.99 -9.16
N PRO A 40 7.07 -21.79 -8.08
CA PRO A 40 5.87 -22.50 -7.69
C PRO A 40 4.71 -21.55 -7.33
N PRO A 41 3.44 -21.91 -7.59
CA PRO A 41 2.28 -21.05 -7.35
C PRO A 41 2.21 -20.50 -5.91
N GLU A 42 2.54 -21.31 -4.91
CA GLU A 42 2.51 -20.93 -3.51
C GLU A 42 3.56 -19.85 -3.19
N ARG A 43 4.77 -19.98 -3.75
CA ARG A 43 5.84 -19.01 -3.59
C ARG A 43 5.53 -17.73 -4.36
N LEU A 44 4.99 -17.83 -5.58
CA LEU A 44 4.54 -16.68 -6.34
C LEU A 44 3.47 -15.90 -5.59
N SER A 45 2.47 -16.61 -5.05
CA SER A 45 1.43 -16.02 -4.20
C SER A 45 2.01 -15.27 -3.00
N ALA A 46 2.97 -15.88 -2.30
CA ALA A 46 3.62 -15.28 -1.14
C ALA A 46 4.39 -14.00 -1.52
N VAL A 47 5.15 -14.03 -2.63
CA VAL A 47 5.93 -12.88 -3.11
C VAL A 47 4.99 -11.73 -3.53
N MET A 48 3.93 -12.00 -4.30
CA MET A 48 2.98 -10.97 -4.74
C MET A 48 2.24 -10.33 -3.55
N ARG A 49 1.86 -11.13 -2.55
CA ARG A 49 1.31 -10.58 -1.29
C ARG A 49 2.35 -9.79 -0.50
N GLY A 50 3.61 -10.24 -0.50
CA GLY A 50 4.71 -9.50 0.09
C GLY A 50 4.89 -8.12 -0.55
N PHE A 51 4.79 -8.00 -1.88
CA PHE A 51 4.83 -6.72 -2.58
C PHE A 51 3.67 -5.82 -2.18
N THR A 52 2.43 -6.32 -2.21
CA THR A 52 1.27 -5.52 -1.85
C THR A 52 1.31 -5.06 -0.39
N SER A 53 1.73 -5.91 0.53
CA SER A 53 1.91 -5.57 1.94
C SER A 53 3.04 -4.55 2.15
N ALA A 54 4.19 -4.76 1.50
CA ALA A 54 5.33 -3.86 1.63
C ALA A 54 5.04 -2.43 1.13
N LEU A 55 4.23 -2.30 0.08
CA LEU A 55 3.87 -1.01 -0.50
C LEU A 55 2.52 -0.45 0.02
N GLY A 56 1.74 -1.23 0.77
CA GLY A 56 0.40 -0.81 1.21
C GLY A 56 -0.56 -0.57 0.05
N VAL A 57 -0.48 -1.40 -1.00
CA VAL A 57 -1.27 -1.27 -2.23
C VAL A 57 -2.03 -2.55 -2.55
N ARG A 58 -2.90 -2.50 -3.56
CA ARG A 58 -3.62 -3.65 -4.10
C ARG A 58 -3.01 -4.13 -5.42
N CYS A 59 -3.49 -5.27 -5.94
CA CYS A 59 -3.02 -5.88 -7.19
C CYS A 59 -3.13 -4.93 -8.39
N SER A 60 -4.19 -4.11 -8.44
CA SER A 60 -4.43 -3.09 -9.47
C SER A 60 -3.35 -2.01 -9.55
N HIS A 61 -2.52 -1.87 -8.52
CA HIS A 61 -1.40 -0.92 -8.56
C HIS A 61 -0.34 -1.27 -9.62
N CYS A 62 -0.11 -2.58 -9.86
CA CYS A 62 0.90 -3.08 -10.79
C CYS A 62 0.30 -3.87 -11.97
N HIS A 63 -0.89 -4.43 -11.82
CA HIS A 63 -1.54 -5.24 -12.84
C HIS A 63 -2.75 -4.54 -13.44
N VAL A 64 -3.06 -4.86 -14.69
CA VAL A 64 -4.25 -4.35 -15.37
C VAL A 64 -5.48 -5.03 -14.81
N GLY A 65 -6.38 -4.26 -14.23
CA GLY A 65 -7.61 -4.71 -13.59
C GLY A 65 -8.22 -3.60 -12.74
N GLU A 66 -9.48 -3.74 -12.38
CA GLU A 66 -10.20 -2.75 -11.59
C GLU A 66 -10.24 -3.15 -10.11
N GLU A 67 -10.02 -2.17 -9.24
CA GLU A 67 -10.10 -2.39 -7.80
C GLU A 67 -11.50 -2.83 -7.39
N GLY A 68 -11.58 -3.84 -6.52
CA GLY A 68 -12.85 -4.41 -6.08
C GLY A 68 -13.42 -5.49 -6.99
N GLN A 69 -12.89 -5.67 -8.20
CA GLN A 69 -13.29 -6.75 -9.08
C GLN A 69 -12.57 -8.07 -8.73
N PRO A 70 -13.15 -9.23 -9.07
CA PRO A 70 -12.52 -10.53 -8.87
C PRO A 70 -11.17 -10.63 -9.58
N LEU A 71 -10.18 -11.27 -8.96
CA LEU A 71 -8.84 -11.44 -9.56
C LEU A 71 -8.84 -12.19 -10.88
N SER A 72 -9.86 -13.02 -11.15
CA SER A 72 -10.04 -13.71 -12.42
C SER A 72 -10.28 -12.77 -13.62
N THR A 73 -10.62 -11.49 -13.37
CA THR A 73 -10.81 -10.45 -14.41
C THR A 73 -9.55 -9.65 -14.71
N PHE A 74 -8.47 -9.87 -13.92
CA PHE A 74 -7.22 -9.14 -14.10
C PHE A 74 -6.37 -9.74 -15.21
N ASP A 75 -5.73 -8.88 -15.99
CA ASP A 75 -4.66 -9.27 -16.91
C ASP A 75 -3.31 -9.18 -16.19
N PHE A 76 -2.90 -10.30 -15.60
CA PHE A 76 -1.62 -10.41 -14.91
C PHE A 76 -0.42 -10.51 -15.86
N VAL A 77 -0.63 -10.82 -17.13
CA VAL A 77 0.43 -11.00 -18.13
C VAL A 77 0.84 -9.67 -18.75
N SER A 78 -0.11 -8.77 -18.96
CA SER A 78 0.11 -7.47 -19.59
C SER A 78 1.14 -6.60 -18.86
N ASP A 79 1.97 -5.90 -19.62
CA ASP A 79 2.92 -4.87 -19.16
C ASP A 79 2.37 -3.44 -19.38
N ALA A 80 1.08 -3.29 -19.67
CA ALA A 80 0.49 -1.98 -19.91
C ALA A 80 0.49 -1.07 -18.67
N ASN A 81 0.54 -1.64 -17.46
CA ASN A 81 0.68 -0.84 -16.25
C ASN A 81 2.17 -0.56 -15.95
N PRO A 82 2.63 0.71 -16.01
CA PRO A 82 4.04 1.06 -15.86
C PRO A 82 4.61 0.76 -14.46
N ASN A 83 3.77 0.57 -13.44
CA ASN A 83 4.24 0.21 -12.12
C ASN A 83 4.79 -1.22 -12.06
N LYS A 84 4.39 -2.09 -12.99
CA LYS A 84 4.95 -3.43 -13.11
C LYS A 84 6.44 -3.38 -13.48
N ASP A 85 6.82 -2.54 -14.43
CA ASP A 85 8.23 -2.34 -14.81
C ASP A 85 9.03 -1.62 -13.72
N ARG A 86 8.41 -0.67 -13.02
CA ARG A 86 9.03 -0.04 -11.83
C ARG A 86 9.33 -1.07 -10.75
N ALA A 87 8.39 -1.98 -10.47
CA ALA A 87 8.58 -3.06 -9.51
C ALA A 87 9.74 -4.00 -9.92
N ARG A 88 9.84 -4.35 -11.20
CA ARG A 88 10.96 -5.12 -11.74
C ARG A 88 12.31 -4.42 -11.54
N ALA A 89 12.37 -3.12 -11.85
CA ALA A 89 13.57 -2.32 -11.64
C ALA A 89 13.97 -2.25 -10.15
N MET A 90 13.00 -2.09 -9.25
CA MET A 90 13.23 -2.11 -7.81
C MET A 90 13.70 -3.48 -7.32
N TYR A 91 13.17 -4.56 -7.89
CA TYR A 91 13.60 -5.92 -7.54
C TYR A 91 15.06 -6.17 -7.93
N ARG A 92 15.50 -5.72 -9.12
CA ARG A 92 16.92 -5.78 -9.52
C ARG A 92 17.80 -4.95 -8.59
N MET A 93 17.38 -3.73 -8.25
CA MET A 93 18.10 -2.87 -7.29
C MET A 93 18.25 -3.56 -5.93
N LEU A 94 17.20 -4.21 -5.45
CA LEU A 94 17.23 -4.97 -4.20
C LEU A 94 18.28 -6.09 -4.23
N GLY A 95 18.43 -6.79 -5.36
CA GLY A 95 19.49 -7.78 -5.57
C GLY A 95 20.87 -7.15 -5.37
N VAL A 96 21.16 -6.04 -6.03
CA VAL A 96 22.44 -5.32 -5.92
C VAL A 96 22.71 -4.89 -4.46
N VAL A 97 21.69 -4.39 -3.75
CA VAL A 97 21.84 -3.99 -2.35
C VAL A 97 22.20 -5.20 -1.48
N ASN A 98 21.52 -6.32 -1.66
CA ASN A 98 21.82 -7.55 -0.89
C ASN A 98 23.19 -8.13 -1.23
N ASP A 99 23.63 -8.06 -2.49
CA ASP A 99 24.99 -8.47 -2.88
C ASP A 99 26.06 -7.61 -2.18
N GLN A 100 25.83 -6.30 -2.06
CA GLN A 100 26.74 -5.42 -1.34
C GLN A 100 26.75 -5.69 0.18
N LEU A 101 25.62 -6.08 0.76
CA LEU A 101 25.57 -6.49 2.17
C LEU A 101 26.35 -7.79 2.40
N ASP A 102 26.43 -8.69 1.41
CA ASP A 102 27.27 -9.89 1.48
C ASP A 102 28.77 -9.56 1.59
N GLU A 103 29.21 -8.44 0.97
CA GLU A 103 30.59 -7.98 1.05
C GLU A 103 30.94 -7.36 2.42
N ILE A 104 29.96 -6.74 3.07
CA ILE A 104 30.14 -6.09 4.39
C ILE A 104 30.08 -7.12 5.51
N GLU A 105 29.10 -8.00 5.46
CA GLU A 105 28.90 -9.06 6.45
C GLU A 105 28.82 -10.42 5.74
N PRO A 106 29.97 -11.02 5.37
CA PRO A 106 29.95 -12.27 4.63
C PRO A 106 29.39 -13.40 5.47
N SER A 107 28.25 -13.90 5.03
CA SER A 107 27.60 -15.15 5.37
C SER A 107 27.61 -15.61 6.84
N GLY A 108 26.56 -15.32 7.56
CA GLY A 108 26.22 -15.96 8.82
C GLY A 108 24.70 -15.96 8.99
N ALA A 109 24.21 -16.78 9.92
CA ALA A 109 22.78 -16.89 10.25
C ALA A 109 22.16 -15.58 10.77
N GLU A 110 22.97 -14.56 11.05
CA GLU A 110 22.56 -13.27 11.61
C GLU A 110 22.42 -12.17 10.56
N ARG A 111 22.76 -12.44 9.28
CA ARG A 111 22.65 -11.43 8.23
C ARG A 111 21.20 -11.06 7.95
N VAL A 112 20.89 -9.77 8.03
CA VAL A 112 19.58 -9.23 7.63
C VAL A 112 19.57 -8.94 6.14
N ASN A 113 18.72 -9.65 5.39
CA ASN A 113 18.46 -9.31 3.99
C ASN A 113 17.50 -8.13 3.91
N MET A 114 17.83 -7.18 3.03
CA MET A 114 16.90 -6.12 2.66
C MET A 114 15.73 -6.72 1.85
N TRP A 115 14.53 -6.24 2.13
CA TRP A 115 13.32 -6.57 1.40
C TRP A 115 12.53 -5.30 1.11
N CYS A 116 11.53 -5.37 0.25
CA CYS A 116 10.72 -4.21 -0.15
C CYS A 116 10.18 -3.44 1.07
N HIS A 117 9.71 -4.16 2.09
CA HIS A 117 9.18 -3.57 3.32
C HIS A 117 10.23 -2.76 4.10
N THR A 118 11.50 -3.11 4.02
CA THR A 118 12.59 -2.40 4.72
C THR A 118 12.63 -0.92 4.36
N CYS A 119 12.38 -0.58 3.09
CA CYS A 119 12.36 0.80 2.63
C CYS A 119 10.93 1.38 2.54
N HIS A 120 9.97 0.56 2.09
CA HIS A 120 8.61 1.06 1.82
C HIS A 120 7.72 1.15 3.06
N SER A 121 7.85 0.23 4.04
CA SER A 121 7.10 0.27 5.31
C SER A 121 5.59 0.51 5.13
N GLY A 122 4.97 -0.18 4.17
CA GLY A 122 3.52 -0.06 3.90
C GLY A 122 3.12 1.14 3.03
N LYS A 123 4.03 1.77 2.31
CA LYS A 123 3.74 2.92 1.42
C LYS A 123 4.43 2.79 0.06
N PRO A 124 3.80 3.27 -1.04
CA PRO A 124 4.36 3.13 -2.39
C PRO A 124 5.67 3.89 -2.61
N ARG A 125 5.88 5.00 -1.89
CA ARG A 125 7.10 5.81 -1.96
C ARG A 125 7.79 5.81 -0.60
N PRO A 126 9.07 5.38 -0.52
CA PRO A 126 9.84 5.38 0.71
C PRO A 126 10.34 6.80 1.04
N GLN A 127 9.45 7.62 1.58
CA GLN A 127 9.74 9.00 1.98
C GLN A 127 9.26 9.24 3.42
N THR A 128 9.88 10.19 4.11
CA THR A 128 9.49 10.62 5.44
C THR A 128 8.22 11.47 5.39
N LEU A 129 7.56 11.68 6.53
CA LEU A 129 6.42 12.59 6.65
C LEU A 129 6.79 14.00 6.20
N ALA A 130 7.96 14.48 6.65
CA ALA A 130 8.44 15.82 6.30
C ALA A 130 8.68 15.98 4.79
N GLU A 131 9.28 14.96 4.13
CA GLU A 131 9.48 15.00 2.66
C GLU A 131 8.15 15.00 1.89
N ALA A 132 7.16 14.22 2.36
CA ALA A 132 5.85 14.17 1.71
C ALA A 132 5.09 15.48 1.83
N VAL A 133 5.16 16.13 2.98
CA VAL A 133 4.54 17.45 3.22
C VAL A 133 5.27 18.55 2.44
N GLU A 134 6.61 18.53 2.47
CA GLU A 134 7.44 19.51 1.75
C GLU A 134 7.26 19.44 0.22
N GLU A 135 7.13 18.23 -0.34
CA GLU A 135 6.85 18.05 -1.77
C GLU A 135 5.54 18.75 -2.17
N ARG A 136 4.52 18.63 -1.32
CA ARG A 136 3.23 19.29 -1.56
C ARG A 136 3.29 20.79 -1.34
N TYR A 137 4.06 21.25 -0.35
CA TYR A 137 4.32 22.66 -0.17
C TYR A 137 4.91 23.31 -1.42
N ARG A 138 5.95 22.68 -2.01
CA ARG A 138 6.60 23.20 -3.23
C ARG A 138 5.67 23.25 -4.44
N SER A 139 4.70 22.38 -4.53
CA SER A 139 3.78 22.29 -5.66
C SER A 139 2.49 23.10 -5.51
N GLY A 140 2.06 23.40 -4.28
CA GLY A 140 0.76 24.00 -4.02
C GLY A 140 0.68 24.86 -2.76
N GLY A 141 1.83 25.18 -2.14
CA GLY A 141 1.89 26.02 -0.96
C GLY A 141 1.36 25.37 0.32
N SER A 142 1.13 26.19 1.33
CA SER A 142 0.81 25.78 2.69
C SER A 142 -0.48 24.95 2.79
N GLU A 143 -1.52 25.32 2.07
CA GLU A 143 -2.79 24.57 2.08
C GLU A 143 -2.63 23.15 1.50
N ALA A 144 -1.85 23.00 0.42
CA ALA A 144 -1.58 21.68 -0.14
C ALA A 144 -0.71 20.83 0.78
N ALA A 145 0.23 21.43 1.49
CA ALA A 145 1.06 20.77 2.49
C ALA A 145 0.22 20.27 3.67
N TRP A 146 -0.64 21.11 4.20
CA TRP A 146 -1.57 20.72 5.27
C TRP A 146 -2.52 19.61 4.85
N ALA A 147 -3.16 19.76 3.68
CA ALA A 147 -4.06 18.72 3.16
C ALA A 147 -3.35 17.38 3.01
N ARG A 148 -2.07 17.39 2.61
CA ARG A 148 -1.26 16.17 2.52
C ARG A 148 -0.96 15.58 3.88
N PHE A 149 -0.64 16.37 4.86
CA PHE A 149 -0.43 15.90 6.24
C PHE A 149 -1.69 15.19 6.76
N VAL A 150 -2.86 15.83 6.64
CA VAL A 150 -4.13 15.25 7.08
C VAL A 150 -4.43 13.94 6.36
N GLU A 151 -4.28 13.89 5.03
CA GLU A 151 -4.45 12.66 4.23
C GLU A 151 -3.55 11.53 4.74
N LEU A 152 -2.28 11.83 5.04
CA LEU A 152 -1.32 10.84 5.51
C LEU A 152 -1.64 10.40 6.94
N ARG A 153 -2.03 11.32 7.81
CA ARG A 153 -2.46 11.01 9.17
C ARG A 153 -3.66 10.08 9.16
N ASP A 154 -4.72 10.44 8.45
CA ASP A 154 -5.96 9.67 8.40
C ASP A 154 -5.76 8.24 7.86
N ARG A 155 -4.77 8.08 6.98
CA ARG A 155 -4.49 6.79 6.37
C ARG A 155 -3.48 5.94 7.14
N TYR A 156 -2.50 6.55 7.78
CA TYR A 156 -1.31 5.84 8.26
C TYR A 156 -1.02 6.04 9.75
N PHE A 157 -1.79 6.84 10.48
CA PHE A 157 -1.61 6.98 11.92
C PHE A 157 -1.73 5.63 12.61
N GLY A 158 -0.76 5.28 13.45
CA GLY A 158 -0.68 3.98 14.10
C GLY A 158 -0.17 2.82 13.22
N ALA A 159 0.03 3.02 11.92
CA ALA A 159 0.48 1.97 11.00
C ALA A 159 2.01 1.88 10.83
N ALA A 160 2.79 2.66 11.56
CA ALA A 160 4.26 2.74 11.50
C ALA A 160 4.84 3.07 10.09
N ALA A 161 4.00 3.48 9.12
CA ALA A 161 4.43 3.85 7.79
C ALA A 161 5.10 5.23 7.75
N TYR A 162 4.63 6.14 8.59
CA TYR A 162 5.17 7.48 8.81
C TYR A 162 5.35 7.73 10.30
N ASP A 163 6.28 8.61 10.63
CA ASP A 163 6.52 9.04 12.00
C ASP A 163 5.61 10.22 12.36
N PHE A 164 4.56 9.93 13.14
CA PHE A 164 3.62 10.91 13.69
C PHE A 164 3.90 11.18 15.19
N THR A 165 5.13 10.93 15.66
CA THR A 165 5.50 11.34 17.01
C THR A 165 5.40 12.85 17.18
N ALA A 166 5.16 13.29 18.40
CA ALA A 166 5.06 14.71 18.74
C ALA A 166 6.25 15.52 18.21
N GLY A 167 7.47 14.98 18.32
CA GLY A 167 8.67 15.64 17.80
C GLY A 167 8.67 15.81 16.30
N SER A 168 8.17 14.83 15.54
CA SER A 168 8.08 14.90 14.08
C SER A 168 7.04 15.91 13.62
N VAL A 169 5.88 15.96 14.28
CA VAL A 169 4.82 16.95 13.96
C VAL A 169 5.22 18.36 14.37
N ASP A 170 5.85 18.53 15.54
CA ASP A 170 6.41 19.83 15.96
C ASP A 170 7.49 20.34 15.00
N ALA A 171 8.32 19.44 14.46
CA ALA A 171 9.32 19.82 13.48
C ALA A 171 8.70 20.38 12.18
N LEU A 172 7.55 19.84 11.75
CA LEU A 172 6.77 20.42 10.64
C LEU A 172 6.27 21.81 10.98
N GLY A 173 5.61 21.99 12.12
CA GLY A 173 5.14 23.30 12.60
C GLY A 173 6.27 24.33 12.65
N ASN A 174 7.41 23.98 13.23
CA ASN A 174 8.59 24.84 13.28
C ASN A 174 9.16 25.18 11.90
N GLY A 175 9.07 24.26 10.94
CA GLY A 175 9.45 24.51 9.55
C GLY A 175 8.59 25.59 8.89
N PHE A 176 7.28 25.63 9.16
CA PHE A 176 6.37 26.68 8.69
C PHE A 176 6.58 28.00 9.45
N LEU A 177 6.89 27.93 10.74
CA LEU A 177 7.23 29.12 11.54
C LEU A 177 8.48 29.82 10.99
N ALA A 178 9.49 29.06 10.61
CA ALA A 178 10.71 29.59 10.00
C ALA A 178 10.48 30.25 8.63
N ARG A 179 9.34 29.98 7.99
CA ARG A 179 8.88 30.63 6.74
C ARG A 179 7.92 31.80 7.00
N GLU A 180 7.77 32.20 8.25
CA GLU A 180 6.83 33.25 8.69
C GLU A 180 5.34 32.86 8.45
N ASP A 181 5.04 31.61 8.13
CA ASP A 181 3.67 31.08 8.00
C ASP A 181 3.14 30.58 9.36
N THR A 182 2.84 31.56 10.21
CA THR A 182 2.37 31.30 11.57
C THR A 182 1.03 30.56 11.60
N ALA A 183 0.16 30.84 10.63
CA ALA A 183 -1.17 30.22 10.55
C ALA A 183 -1.07 28.70 10.31
N THR A 184 -0.25 28.28 9.35
CA THR A 184 -0.03 26.85 9.07
C THR A 184 0.76 26.19 10.20
N ALA A 185 1.76 26.85 10.76
CA ALA A 185 2.50 26.33 11.91
C ALA A 185 1.58 26.01 13.10
N TYR A 186 0.64 26.91 13.39
CA TYR A 186 -0.33 26.74 14.49
C TYR A 186 -1.21 25.49 14.29
N ARG A 187 -1.65 25.21 13.06
CA ARG A 187 -2.43 24.00 12.73
C ARG A 187 -1.68 22.72 13.08
N PHE A 188 -0.37 22.65 12.79
CA PHE A 188 0.45 21.50 13.17
C PHE A 188 0.59 21.35 14.68
N PHE A 189 0.75 22.44 15.42
CA PHE A 189 0.85 22.40 16.87
C PHE A 189 -0.46 22.00 17.54
N GLU A 190 -1.61 22.49 17.06
CA GLU A 190 -2.93 22.08 17.54
C GLU A 190 -3.17 20.59 17.30
N ASP A 191 -2.92 20.11 16.06
CA ASP A 191 -3.08 18.69 15.71
C ASP A 191 -2.16 17.80 16.56
N ASN A 192 -0.94 18.23 16.84
CA ASN A 192 0.00 17.50 17.68
C ASN A 192 -0.53 17.34 19.12
N VAL A 193 -1.17 18.37 19.65
CA VAL A 193 -1.81 18.29 20.98
C VAL A 193 -2.96 17.26 20.95
N GLU A 194 -3.79 17.25 19.91
CA GLU A 194 -4.87 16.27 19.77
C GLU A 194 -4.33 14.83 19.70
N LEU A 195 -3.31 14.60 18.89
CA LEU A 195 -2.64 13.28 18.77
C LEU A 195 -2.07 12.79 20.10
N LEU A 196 -1.50 13.68 20.91
CA LEU A 196 -1.01 13.35 22.24
C LEU A 196 -2.14 12.90 23.18
N PHE A 197 -3.31 13.56 23.13
CA PHE A 197 -4.47 13.18 23.93
C PHE A 197 -5.06 11.84 23.46
N GLU A 198 -5.16 11.59 22.18
CA GLU A 198 -5.64 10.31 21.63
C GLU A 198 -4.74 9.16 22.07
N THR A 199 -3.42 9.34 21.94
CA THR A 199 -2.42 8.33 22.36
C THR A 199 -2.47 8.07 23.86
N ALA A 200 -2.56 9.12 24.67
CA ALA A 200 -2.62 9.01 26.13
C ALA A 200 -3.88 8.31 26.64
N ASN A 201 -4.99 8.43 25.93
CA ASN A 201 -6.27 7.79 26.29
C ASN A 201 -6.43 6.36 25.71
N GLY A 202 -5.40 5.81 25.05
CA GLY A 202 -5.44 4.46 24.49
C GLY A 202 -6.37 4.31 23.28
N GLN A 203 -6.70 5.40 22.61
CA GLN A 203 -7.52 5.43 21.40
C GLN A 203 -6.67 5.29 20.11
N VAL A 204 -5.47 4.72 20.24
CA VAL A 204 -4.70 4.32 19.06
C VAL A 204 -5.37 3.08 18.48
N ILE A 205 -6.04 3.26 17.37
CA ILE A 205 -6.68 2.19 16.58
C ILE A 205 -5.61 1.37 15.87
#